data_c6432a8867384cca6f5479f0db5ce5f3
#
_entry.id   c6432a8867384cca6f5479f0db5ce5f3
#
_cell.length_a   1.000
_cell.length_b   1.000
_cell.length_c   1.000
_cell.angle_alpha   90.00
_cell.angle_beta   90.00
_cell.angle_gamma   90.00
#
_symmetry.space_group_name_H-M   'P 1'
#
loop_
_entity.id
_entity.type
_entity.pdbx_description
1 polymer ?
#
loop_
_entity_poly.entity_id
_entity_poly.type
_entity_poly.pdbx_seq_one_letter_code
_entity_poly.pdbx_strand_id
1 'polypeptide(L)'
;MGHPERNTTTAVSAGDHSMKGHLALLLATTMFGFNVPIAKGVLASGMVSPYALNLFRMGGAALLFWIASLFAPREKVSRKDLVLLFFASLFSIQLNQTSFLIGLSMTSPIDASIAASTVPILTMLIAAVYLKEPITWKKAIGVAVGASGALLLILSNGTVDTAGRSGSIAGDMICLMGALSFAIYLAVFKRLIARYSSVTLMKWMFLYAAICAIPLCGGDAAAIDYAHLSPALWGGVLYVVCCATFFSYLLIPVGQKYLRPTVVGMYTYLQPFIASVVAVLAGLDRFGFAKGIAAVMVCLGVYIVNQSKSRAQLDAERAARQQAASAAQTSPRA
;
A
#
# COMPACT_ATOMS: atom_id res chain seq x y z
N MET A 1 14.04 6.48 -55.39
CA MET A 1 13.34 5.37 -54.68
C MET A 1 14.08 5.08 -53.40
N GLY A 2 13.64 5.63 -52.30
CA GLY A 2 14.17 5.42 -50.96
C GLY A 2 13.05 4.89 -50.07
N HIS A 3 13.20 3.66 -49.59
CA HIS A 3 12.25 2.98 -48.71
C HIS A 3 12.25 3.60 -47.31
N PRO A 4 11.12 3.81 -46.68
CA PRO A 4 11.04 4.18 -45.27
C PRO A 4 10.94 2.89 -44.40
N GLU A 5 12.09 2.32 -44.05
CA GLU A 5 12.17 1.31 -42.98
C GLU A 5 12.62 1.98 -41.69
N ARG A 6 11.71 2.62 -40.94
CA ARG A 6 11.97 3.04 -39.55
C ARG A 6 10.67 3.34 -38.83
N ASN A 7 9.96 2.31 -38.34
CA ASN A 7 8.95 2.54 -37.27
C ASN A 7 8.48 1.26 -36.55
N THR A 8 8.96 0.07 -36.89
CA THR A 8 8.49 -1.17 -36.26
C THR A 8 9.25 -1.51 -34.96
N THR A 9 10.53 -1.17 -34.86
CA THR A 9 11.38 -1.51 -33.69
C THR A 9 11.07 -0.69 -32.44
N THR A 10 10.66 0.56 -32.56
CA THR A 10 10.31 1.42 -31.42
C THR A 10 8.95 1.11 -30.82
N ALA A 11 7.98 0.66 -31.63
CA ALA A 11 6.64 0.28 -31.17
C ALA A 11 6.67 -1.06 -30.39
N VAL A 12 7.50 -2.01 -30.83
CA VAL A 12 7.67 -3.32 -30.15
C VAL A 12 8.34 -3.14 -28.77
N SER A 13 9.34 -2.27 -28.64
CA SER A 13 10.00 -2.01 -27.34
C SER A 13 9.09 -1.28 -26.35
N ALA A 14 8.25 -0.34 -26.79
CA ALA A 14 7.30 0.37 -25.95
C ALA A 14 6.19 -0.54 -25.42
N GLY A 15 5.71 -1.49 -26.23
CA GLY A 15 4.73 -2.49 -25.84
C GLY A 15 5.28 -3.48 -24.80
N ASP A 16 6.52 -3.93 -24.95
CA ASP A 16 7.19 -4.87 -24.04
C ASP A 16 7.43 -4.23 -22.65
N HIS A 17 7.85 -2.98 -22.60
CA HIS A 17 8.02 -2.26 -21.34
C HIS A 17 6.70 -2.01 -20.60
N SER A 18 5.62 -1.71 -21.32
CA SER A 18 4.29 -1.58 -20.72
C SER A 18 3.80 -2.92 -20.16
N MET A 19 3.98 -4.01 -20.88
CA MET A 19 3.61 -5.37 -20.43
C MET A 19 4.35 -5.77 -19.14
N LYS A 20 5.66 -5.49 -19.04
CA LYS A 20 6.45 -5.72 -17.82
C LYS A 20 5.91 -4.95 -16.63
N GLY A 21 5.49 -3.70 -16.84
CA GLY A 21 4.87 -2.89 -15.79
C GLY A 21 3.54 -3.47 -15.31
N HIS A 22 2.68 -3.90 -16.23
CA HIS A 22 1.40 -4.53 -15.92
C HIS A 22 1.58 -5.84 -15.14
N LEU A 23 2.50 -6.70 -15.60
CA LEU A 23 2.77 -7.98 -14.96
C LEU A 23 3.34 -7.79 -13.54
N ALA A 24 4.26 -6.84 -13.36
CA ALA A 24 4.85 -6.53 -12.06
C ALA A 24 3.78 -6.08 -11.06
N LEU A 25 2.87 -5.16 -11.45
CA LEU A 25 1.80 -4.71 -10.56
C LEU A 25 0.76 -5.80 -10.30
N LEU A 26 0.39 -6.58 -11.32
CA LEU A 26 -0.54 -7.69 -11.15
C LEU A 26 0.00 -8.69 -10.13
N LEU A 27 1.26 -9.09 -10.25
CA LEU A 27 1.90 -10.00 -9.31
C LEU A 27 1.98 -9.40 -7.90
N ALA A 28 2.43 -8.14 -7.76
CA ALA A 28 2.55 -7.50 -6.47
C ALA A 28 1.19 -7.36 -5.75
N THR A 29 0.16 -6.90 -6.46
CA THR A 29 -1.18 -6.72 -5.88
C THR A 29 -1.86 -8.05 -5.59
N THR A 30 -1.60 -9.08 -6.38
CA THR A 30 -2.05 -10.45 -6.12
C THR A 30 -1.39 -10.99 -4.85
N MET A 31 -0.08 -10.84 -4.70
CA MET A 31 0.64 -11.25 -3.48
C MET A 31 0.11 -10.53 -2.24
N PHE A 32 -0.19 -9.23 -2.33
CA PHE A 32 -0.80 -8.49 -1.23
C PHE A 32 -2.24 -8.93 -0.95
N GLY A 33 -3.02 -9.26 -1.97
CA GLY A 33 -4.38 -9.77 -1.79
C GLY A 33 -4.40 -11.10 -1.03
N PHE A 34 -3.54 -12.04 -1.39
CA PHE A 34 -3.39 -13.32 -0.68
C PHE A 34 -2.78 -13.16 0.72
N ASN A 35 -1.97 -12.12 0.96
CA ASN A 35 -1.34 -11.91 2.26
C ASN A 35 -2.36 -11.81 3.40
N VAL A 36 -3.49 -11.15 3.18
CA VAL A 36 -4.46 -10.88 4.24
C VAL A 36 -5.08 -12.17 4.79
N PRO A 37 -5.69 -13.04 3.95
CA PRO A 37 -6.24 -14.31 4.44
C PRO A 37 -5.16 -15.28 4.93
N ILE A 38 -3.97 -15.33 4.32
CA ILE A 38 -2.87 -16.18 4.78
C ILE A 38 -2.38 -15.73 6.16
N ALA A 39 -2.11 -14.42 6.35
CA ALA A 39 -1.73 -13.88 7.65
C ALA A 39 -2.82 -14.14 8.70
N LYS A 40 -4.11 -13.97 8.37
CA LYS A 40 -5.23 -14.30 9.26
C LYS A 40 -5.22 -15.78 9.64
N GLY A 41 -4.97 -16.68 8.69
CA GLY A 41 -4.87 -18.12 8.96
C GLY A 41 -3.71 -18.44 9.93
N VAL A 42 -2.55 -17.81 9.75
CA VAL A 42 -1.42 -17.95 10.68
C VAL A 42 -1.78 -17.45 12.08
N LEU A 43 -2.39 -16.25 12.18
CA LEU A 43 -2.79 -15.68 13.47
C LEU A 43 -3.91 -16.48 14.16
N ALA A 44 -4.86 -17.02 13.40
CA ALA A 44 -5.97 -17.82 13.91
C ALA A 44 -5.52 -19.17 14.51
N SER A 45 -4.31 -19.63 14.20
CA SER A 45 -3.74 -20.83 14.82
C SER A 45 -3.47 -20.68 16.33
N GLY A 46 -3.37 -19.44 16.81
CA GLY A 46 -2.96 -19.13 18.19
C GLY A 46 -1.49 -19.44 18.52
N MET A 47 -0.76 -20.10 17.62
CA MET A 47 0.66 -20.47 17.84
C MET A 47 1.62 -19.33 17.50
N VAL A 48 1.24 -18.44 16.63
CA VAL A 48 2.04 -17.28 16.20
C VAL A 48 1.27 -16.01 16.50
N SER A 49 1.77 -15.21 17.45
CA SER A 49 1.16 -13.92 17.80
C SER A 49 1.35 -12.89 16.69
N PRO A 50 0.53 -11.81 16.65
CA PRO A 50 0.74 -10.70 15.73
C PRO A 50 2.13 -10.06 15.85
N TYR A 51 2.65 -9.99 17.07
CA TYR A 51 3.97 -9.44 17.35
C TYR A 51 5.10 -10.33 16.82
N ALA A 52 4.99 -11.65 17.03
CA ALA A 52 5.96 -12.61 16.50
C ALA A 52 5.96 -12.61 14.96
N LEU A 53 4.79 -12.64 14.32
CA LEU A 53 4.69 -12.57 12.86
C LEU A 53 5.27 -11.26 12.31
N ASN A 54 5.07 -10.15 13.03
CA ASN A 54 5.64 -8.86 12.69
C ASN A 54 7.17 -8.87 12.74
N LEU A 55 7.77 -9.48 13.78
CA LEU A 55 9.21 -9.61 13.90
C LEU A 55 9.81 -10.47 12.77
N PHE A 56 9.19 -11.60 12.43
CA PHE A 56 9.63 -12.43 11.30
C PHE A 56 9.55 -11.66 9.98
N ARG A 57 8.48 -10.90 9.78
CA ARG A 57 8.29 -10.07 8.58
C ARG A 57 9.37 -9.01 8.46
N MET A 58 9.65 -8.27 9.54
CA MET A 58 10.64 -7.18 9.51
C MET A 58 12.06 -7.70 9.43
N GLY A 59 12.41 -8.70 10.24
CA GLY A 59 13.75 -9.30 10.24
C GLY A 59 14.04 -10.03 8.94
N GLY A 60 13.10 -10.86 8.47
CA GLY A 60 13.25 -11.59 7.21
C GLY A 60 13.34 -10.66 6.00
N ALA A 61 12.49 -9.62 5.93
CA ALA A 61 12.58 -8.63 4.86
C ALA A 61 13.88 -7.82 4.93
N ALA A 62 14.34 -7.43 6.12
CA ALA A 62 15.63 -6.77 6.30
C ALA A 62 16.76 -7.61 5.70
N LEU A 63 16.82 -8.89 6.07
CA LEU A 63 17.82 -9.83 5.56
C LEU A 63 17.77 -9.91 4.02
N LEU A 64 16.58 -10.14 3.46
CA LEU A 64 16.40 -10.28 2.01
C LEU A 64 16.76 -8.98 1.24
N PHE A 65 16.39 -7.80 1.75
CA PHE A 65 16.76 -6.54 1.12
C PHE A 65 18.26 -6.23 1.24
N TRP A 66 18.92 -6.64 2.32
CA TRP A 66 20.36 -6.53 2.43
C TRP A 66 21.07 -7.45 1.43
N ILE A 67 20.60 -8.69 1.27
CA ILE A 67 21.11 -9.61 0.22
C ILE A 67 20.86 -9.01 -1.16
N ALA A 68 19.64 -8.54 -1.45
CA ALA A 68 19.32 -7.90 -2.74
C ALA A 68 20.18 -6.67 -3.02
N SER A 69 20.57 -5.93 -1.98
CA SER A 69 21.43 -4.74 -2.12
C SER A 69 22.86 -5.07 -2.57
N LEU A 70 23.30 -6.32 -2.47
CA LEU A 70 24.61 -6.75 -2.99
C LEU A 70 24.63 -6.79 -4.53
N PHE A 71 23.45 -6.98 -5.14
CA PHE A 71 23.26 -7.03 -6.60
C PHE A 71 22.73 -5.73 -7.18
N ALA A 72 22.39 -4.74 -6.33
CA ALA A 72 21.90 -3.43 -6.75
C ALA A 72 23.04 -2.40 -6.83
N PRO A 73 22.91 -1.35 -7.65
CA PRO A 73 23.85 -0.24 -7.68
C PRO A 73 24.04 0.36 -6.28
N ARG A 74 25.30 0.60 -5.91
CA ARG A 74 25.64 1.18 -4.60
C ARG A 74 25.27 2.66 -4.57
N GLU A 75 24.31 3.02 -3.71
CA GLU A 75 23.93 4.40 -3.45
C GLU A 75 24.46 4.84 -2.08
N LYS A 76 25.10 6.02 -2.05
CA LYS A 76 25.54 6.63 -0.79
C LYS A 76 24.40 7.38 -0.14
N VAL A 77 23.97 6.92 1.03
CA VAL A 77 22.93 7.59 1.83
C VAL A 77 23.58 8.58 2.79
N SER A 78 23.12 9.83 2.80
CA SER A 78 23.64 10.84 3.71
C SER A 78 23.26 10.54 5.16
N ARG A 79 24.08 10.98 6.14
CA ARG A 79 23.77 10.79 7.57
C ARG A 79 22.43 11.42 7.97
N LYS A 80 22.07 12.55 7.38
CA LYS A 80 20.77 13.21 7.61
C LYS A 80 19.62 12.36 7.07
N ASP A 81 19.80 11.77 5.88
CA ASP A 81 18.78 10.92 5.29
C ASP A 81 18.64 9.57 6.03
N LEU A 82 19.71 9.05 6.66
CA LEU A 82 19.61 7.87 7.54
C LEU A 82 18.69 8.14 8.74
N VAL A 83 18.78 9.32 9.36
CA VAL A 83 17.87 9.72 10.44
C VAL A 83 16.42 9.86 9.92
N LEU A 84 16.25 10.48 8.75
CA LEU A 84 14.92 10.57 8.14
C LEU A 84 14.34 9.20 7.78
N LEU A 85 15.18 8.26 7.31
CA LEU A 85 14.78 6.87 7.02
C LEU A 85 14.37 6.12 8.29
N PHE A 86 15.00 6.41 9.44
CA PHE A 86 14.55 5.86 10.72
C PHE A 86 13.11 6.29 11.03
N PHE A 87 12.82 7.59 11.00
CA PHE A 87 11.44 8.07 11.22
C PHE A 87 10.47 7.57 10.13
N ALA A 88 10.90 7.55 8.87
CA ALA A 88 10.10 6.99 7.78
C ALA A 88 9.75 5.50 8.05
N SER A 89 10.70 4.72 8.58
CA SER A 89 10.47 3.31 8.92
C SER A 89 9.47 3.12 10.04
N LEU A 90 9.49 4.01 11.05
CA LEU A 90 8.51 3.97 12.15
C LEU A 90 7.07 4.11 11.63
N PHE A 91 6.84 5.06 10.73
CA PHE A 91 5.49 5.29 10.19
C PHE A 91 5.08 4.28 9.14
N SER A 92 5.97 3.95 8.19
CA SER A 92 5.61 3.10 7.04
C SER A 92 5.63 1.61 7.35
N ILE A 93 6.53 1.17 8.24
CA ILE A 93 6.74 -0.25 8.51
C ILE A 93 6.32 -0.57 9.93
N GLN A 94 6.98 0.00 10.96
CA GLN A 94 6.73 -0.40 12.33
C GLN A 94 5.27 -0.18 12.75
N LEU A 95 4.78 1.07 12.74
CA LEU A 95 3.42 1.39 13.16
C LEU A 95 2.37 0.81 12.18
N ASN A 96 2.59 0.97 10.88
CA ASN A 96 1.64 0.48 9.88
C ASN A 96 1.47 -1.04 9.96
N GLN A 97 2.57 -1.79 9.90
CA GLN A 97 2.51 -3.25 9.85
C GLN A 97 2.07 -3.86 11.18
N THR A 98 2.55 -3.31 12.30
CA THR A 98 2.14 -3.78 13.64
C THR A 98 0.65 -3.55 13.86
N SER A 99 0.15 -2.34 13.59
CA SER A 99 -1.28 -2.04 13.69
C SER A 99 -2.11 -2.91 12.76
N PHE A 100 -1.65 -3.12 11.52
CA PHE A 100 -2.36 -3.98 10.58
C PHE A 100 -2.48 -5.43 11.10
N LEU A 101 -1.40 -6.04 11.61
CA LEU A 101 -1.42 -7.41 12.10
C LEU A 101 -2.24 -7.56 13.40
N ILE A 102 -2.13 -6.59 14.32
CA ILE A 102 -2.96 -6.57 15.53
C ILE A 102 -4.44 -6.41 15.14
N GLY A 103 -4.77 -5.43 14.30
CA GLY A 103 -6.12 -5.23 13.82
C GLY A 103 -6.67 -6.46 13.11
N LEU A 104 -5.89 -7.06 12.20
CA LEU A 104 -6.26 -8.28 11.48
C LEU A 104 -6.49 -9.48 12.42
N SER A 105 -5.77 -9.57 13.53
CA SER A 105 -6.04 -10.63 14.53
C SER A 105 -7.42 -10.49 15.16
N MET A 106 -7.92 -9.25 15.29
CA MET A 106 -9.18 -8.90 15.96
C MET A 106 -10.36 -8.75 15.01
N THR A 107 -10.13 -8.46 13.72
CA THR A 107 -11.19 -8.26 12.71
C THR A 107 -11.12 -9.28 11.58
N SER A 108 -12.05 -9.16 10.60
CA SER A 108 -12.07 -10.05 9.45
C SER A 108 -11.07 -9.63 8.36
N PRO A 109 -10.64 -10.57 7.47
CA PRO A 109 -9.78 -10.25 6.34
C PRO A 109 -10.38 -9.23 5.37
N ILE A 110 -11.70 -9.28 5.16
CA ILE A 110 -12.40 -8.32 4.28
C ILE A 110 -12.33 -6.92 4.89
N ASP A 111 -12.65 -6.79 6.18
CA ASP A 111 -12.66 -5.51 6.89
C ASP A 111 -11.27 -4.87 6.94
N ALA A 112 -10.24 -5.66 7.28
CA ALA A 112 -8.85 -5.21 7.27
C ALA A 112 -8.40 -4.73 5.87
N SER A 113 -8.84 -5.43 4.81
CA SER A 113 -8.52 -5.06 3.42
C SER A 113 -9.20 -3.76 2.99
N ILE A 114 -10.46 -3.55 3.40
CA ILE A 114 -11.19 -2.31 3.13
C ILE A 114 -10.55 -1.14 3.89
N ALA A 115 -10.19 -1.34 5.17
CA ALA A 115 -9.49 -0.34 5.96
C ALA A 115 -8.14 0.05 5.31
N ALA A 116 -7.35 -0.92 4.85
CA ALA A 116 -6.10 -0.66 4.13
C ALA A 116 -6.33 0.14 2.83
N SER A 117 -7.45 -0.05 2.15
CA SER A 117 -7.79 0.67 0.91
C SER A 117 -8.10 2.16 1.13
N THR A 118 -8.22 2.62 2.37
CA THR A 118 -8.42 4.05 2.70
C THR A 118 -7.13 4.89 2.61
N VAL A 119 -5.95 4.25 2.53
CA VAL A 119 -4.64 4.93 2.48
C VAL A 119 -4.59 6.09 1.47
N PRO A 120 -5.04 5.97 0.21
CA PRO A 120 -4.99 7.09 -0.73
C PRO A 120 -5.83 8.30 -0.29
N ILE A 121 -6.98 8.06 0.35
CA ILE A 121 -7.86 9.11 0.89
C ILE A 121 -7.14 9.84 2.03
N LEU A 122 -6.60 9.09 2.98
CA LEU A 122 -5.85 9.63 4.11
C LEU A 122 -4.59 10.38 3.65
N THR A 123 -3.86 9.82 2.68
CA THR A 123 -2.69 10.48 2.08
C THR A 123 -3.06 11.82 1.45
N MET A 124 -4.18 11.89 0.75
CA MET A 124 -4.66 13.13 0.14
C MET A 124 -5.03 14.17 1.20
N LEU A 125 -5.70 13.78 2.28
CA LEU A 125 -6.04 14.68 3.39
C LEU A 125 -4.78 15.25 4.06
N ILE A 126 -3.79 14.39 4.34
CA ILE A 126 -2.52 14.82 4.94
C ILE A 126 -1.74 15.72 3.97
N ALA A 127 -1.70 15.38 2.68
CA ALA A 127 -1.06 16.20 1.67
C ALA A 127 -1.72 17.59 1.52
N ALA A 128 -3.04 17.67 1.65
CA ALA A 128 -3.76 18.93 1.62
C ALA A 128 -3.35 19.86 2.78
N VAL A 129 -3.18 19.29 3.99
CA VAL A 129 -2.77 20.04 5.18
C VAL A 129 -1.26 20.33 5.18
N TYR A 130 -0.44 19.29 5.01
CA TYR A 130 1.02 19.38 5.18
C TYR A 130 1.72 20.01 3.96
N LEU A 131 1.34 19.61 2.74
CA LEU A 131 1.91 20.14 1.49
C LEU A 131 1.11 21.34 0.97
N LYS A 132 0.04 21.74 1.65
CA LYS A 132 -0.89 22.82 1.22
C LYS A 132 -1.37 22.57 -0.20
N GLU A 133 -1.64 21.31 -0.56
CA GLU A 133 -2.21 20.97 -1.86
C GLU A 133 -3.67 21.44 -1.93
N PRO A 134 -4.11 22.04 -3.06
CA PRO A 134 -5.48 22.53 -3.19
C PRO A 134 -6.46 21.35 -3.12
N ILE A 135 -7.49 21.51 -2.28
CA ILE A 135 -8.62 20.58 -2.24
C ILE A 135 -9.56 20.95 -3.38
N THR A 136 -9.57 20.15 -4.43
CA THR A 136 -10.53 20.31 -5.51
C THR A 136 -11.88 19.72 -5.10
N TRP A 137 -12.97 20.17 -5.73
CA TRP A 137 -14.30 19.64 -5.46
C TRP A 137 -14.38 18.11 -5.66
N LYS A 138 -13.67 17.58 -6.66
CA LYS A 138 -13.55 16.14 -6.89
C LYS A 138 -12.87 15.43 -5.70
N LYS A 139 -11.80 16.01 -5.13
CA LYS A 139 -11.17 15.49 -3.93
C LYS A 139 -12.15 15.44 -2.76
N ALA A 140 -12.89 16.52 -2.53
CA ALA A 140 -13.85 16.58 -1.43
C ALA A 140 -14.95 15.52 -1.55
N ILE A 141 -15.53 15.34 -2.74
CA ILE A 141 -16.53 14.30 -2.99
C ILE A 141 -15.93 12.91 -2.78
N GLY A 142 -14.75 12.63 -3.34
CA GLY A 142 -14.09 11.32 -3.19
C GLY A 142 -13.80 10.98 -1.73
N VAL A 143 -13.35 11.96 -0.93
CA VAL A 143 -13.16 11.81 0.52
C VAL A 143 -14.49 11.53 1.22
N ALA A 144 -15.53 12.30 0.95
CA ALA A 144 -16.83 12.10 1.58
C ALA A 144 -17.38 10.70 1.31
N VAL A 145 -17.33 10.24 0.05
CA VAL A 145 -17.79 8.90 -0.33
C VAL A 145 -16.96 7.80 0.34
N GLY A 146 -15.62 7.92 0.30
CA GLY A 146 -14.74 6.91 0.88
C GLY A 146 -14.80 6.87 2.41
N ALA A 147 -14.89 8.02 3.07
CA ALA A 147 -15.05 8.09 4.52
C ALA A 147 -16.41 7.52 4.97
N SER A 148 -17.49 7.76 4.21
CA SER A 148 -18.80 7.16 4.47
C SER A 148 -18.76 5.63 4.33
N GLY A 149 -17.99 5.11 3.35
CA GLY A 149 -17.77 3.66 3.18
C GLY A 149 -17.02 3.06 4.37
N ALA A 150 -15.93 3.71 4.83
CA ALA A 150 -15.19 3.24 6.00
C ALA A 150 -16.04 3.29 7.29
N LEU A 151 -16.86 4.33 7.44
CA LEU A 151 -17.78 4.45 8.58
C LEU A 151 -18.87 3.38 8.55
N LEU A 152 -19.45 3.10 7.36
CA LEU A 152 -20.43 2.02 7.18
C LEU A 152 -19.85 0.66 7.59
N LEU A 153 -18.58 0.40 7.21
CA LEU A 153 -17.88 -0.83 7.60
C LEU A 153 -17.80 -0.97 9.13
N ILE A 154 -17.31 0.06 9.81
CA ILE A 154 -17.14 0.07 11.27
C ILE A 154 -18.48 -0.11 11.98
N LEU A 155 -19.52 0.61 11.53
CA LEU A 155 -20.84 0.54 12.14
C LEU A 155 -21.53 -0.81 11.88
N SER A 156 -21.30 -1.45 10.72
CA SER A 156 -21.87 -2.76 10.41
C SER A 156 -21.31 -3.88 11.29
N ASN A 157 -20.10 -3.74 11.79
CA ASN A 157 -19.47 -4.70 12.71
C ASN A 157 -19.94 -4.59 14.16
N GLY A 158 -20.62 -3.48 14.52
CA GLY A 158 -21.21 -3.28 15.84
C GLY A 158 -22.51 -4.07 16.07
N THR A 159 -23.12 -4.62 15.03
CA THR A 159 -24.30 -5.49 15.13
C THR A 159 -23.83 -6.94 15.21
N VAL A 160 -24.01 -7.55 16.39
CA VAL A 160 -23.66 -8.95 16.66
C VAL A 160 -24.39 -9.86 15.69
N ASP A 161 -23.68 -10.45 14.74
CA ASP A 161 -24.20 -11.55 13.94
C ASP A 161 -24.32 -12.78 14.85
N THR A 162 -25.47 -13.45 14.86
CA THR A 162 -25.79 -14.63 15.65
C THR A 162 -24.87 -15.83 15.42
N ALA A 163 -23.87 -15.72 14.55
CA ALA A 163 -22.89 -16.75 14.20
C ALA A 163 -21.48 -16.51 14.80
N GLY A 164 -21.26 -15.52 15.69
CA GLY A 164 -20.02 -15.37 16.48
C GLY A 164 -18.73 -15.02 15.71
N ARG A 165 -18.82 -14.55 14.45
CA ARG A 165 -17.68 -14.20 13.59
C ARG A 165 -17.79 -12.79 13.01
N SER A 166 -18.27 -11.84 13.78
CA SER A 166 -18.26 -10.42 13.37
C SER A 166 -16.87 -9.82 13.54
N GLY A 167 -16.53 -8.91 12.64
CA GLY A 167 -15.34 -8.07 12.80
C GLY A 167 -15.43 -7.24 14.08
N SER A 168 -14.29 -6.86 14.64
CA SER A 168 -14.23 -6.03 15.84
C SER A 168 -14.06 -4.58 15.44
N ILE A 169 -14.91 -3.68 15.95
CA ILE A 169 -14.74 -2.23 15.80
C ILE A 169 -13.32 -1.80 16.23
N ALA A 170 -12.81 -2.35 17.34
CA ALA A 170 -11.47 -2.08 17.81
C ALA A 170 -10.42 -2.54 16.79
N GLY A 171 -10.58 -3.72 16.18
CA GLY A 171 -9.70 -4.23 15.13
C GLY A 171 -9.70 -3.34 13.90
N ASP A 172 -10.87 -2.89 13.44
CA ASP A 172 -11.02 -2.00 12.29
C ASP A 172 -10.35 -0.64 12.54
N MET A 173 -10.54 -0.06 13.74
CA MET A 173 -9.91 1.19 14.13
C MET A 173 -8.39 1.07 14.18
N ILE A 174 -7.86 -0.06 14.67
CA ILE A 174 -6.41 -0.31 14.69
C ILE A 174 -5.88 -0.46 13.25
N CYS A 175 -6.60 -1.13 12.36
CA CYS A 175 -6.25 -1.19 10.93
C CYS A 175 -6.23 0.21 10.29
N LEU A 176 -7.22 1.06 10.59
CA LEU A 176 -7.26 2.44 10.11
C LEU A 176 -6.12 3.30 10.66
N MET A 177 -5.72 3.10 11.93
CA MET A 177 -4.52 3.75 12.49
C MET A 177 -3.26 3.34 11.72
N GLY A 178 -3.13 2.06 11.34
CA GLY A 178 -2.06 1.59 10.48
C GLY A 178 -2.08 2.28 9.11
N ALA A 179 -3.26 2.37 8.48
CA ALA A 179 -3.44 3.06 7.21
C ALA A 179 -3.07 4.56 7.31
N LEU A 180 -3.47 5.24 8.39
CA LEU A 180 -3.13 6.62 8.68
C LEU A 180 -1.60 6.80 8.83
N SER A 181 -0.95 5.92 9.55
CA SER A 181 0.51 5.94 9.73
C SER A 181 1.22 5.84 8.38
N PHE A 182 0.80 4.92 7.50
CA PHE A 182 1.37 4.80 6.16
C PHE A 182 1.07 6.02 5.27
N ALA A 183 -0.10 6.62 5.41
CA ALA A 183 -0.46 7.85 4.70
C ALA A 183 0.42 9.04 5.12
N ILE A 184 0.76 9.16 6.42
CA ILE A 184 1.73 10.14 6.92
C ILE A 184 3.09 9.92 6.25
N TYR A 185 3.57 8.67 6.21
CA TYR A 185 4.82 8.35 5.51
C TYR A 185 4.81 8.80 4.06
N LEU A 186 3.78 8.47 3.30
CA LEU A 186 3.69 8.82 1.87
C LEU A 186 3.68 10.34 1.64
N ALA A 187 3.01 11.09 2.49
CA ALA A 187 2.89 12.55 2.35
C ALA A 187 4.13 13.29 2.85
N VAL A 188 4.61 12.97 4.06
CA VAL A 188 5.70 13.71 4.72
C VAL A 188 7.05 13.37 4.13
N PHE A 189 7.31 12.09 3.83
CA PHE A 189 8.60 11.61 3.34
C PHE A 189 8.69 11.51 1.81
N LYS A 190 7.74 12.10 1.07
CA LYS A 190 7.67 12.08 -0.40
C LYS A 190 9.01 12.44 -1.07
N ARG A 191 9.71 13.47 -0.56
CA ARG A 191 11.02 13.91 -1.12
C ARG A 191 12.12 12.87 -0.89
N LEU A 192 12.10 12.19 0.26
CA LEU A 192 13.06 11.14 0.60
C LEU A 192 12.82 9.90 -0.28
N ILE A 193 11.56 9.50 -0.47
CA ILE A 193 11.15 8.38 -1.32
C ILE A 193 11.62 8.57 -2.77
N ALA A 194 11.53 9.78 -3.29
CA ALA A 194 11.92 10.09 -4.66
C ALA A 194 13.45 10.16 -4.87
N ARG A 195 14.25 10.20 -3.80
CA ARG A 195 15.71 10.41 -3.87
C ARG A 195 16.51 9.13 -4.08
N TYR A 196 16.04 8.01 -3.55
CA TYR A 196 16.77 6.76 -3.51
C TYR A 196 16.01 5.63 -4.23
N SER A 197 16.75 4.63 -4.69
CA SER A 197 16.13 3.39 -5.22
C SER A 197 15.35 2.65 -4.14
N SER A 198 14.34 1.87 -4.56
CA SER A 198 13.53 1.10 -3.63
C SER A 198 14.32 0.10 -2.81
N VAL A 199 15.35 -0.51 -3.39
CA VAL A 199 16.23 -1.44 -2.64
C VAL A 199 16.98 -0.69 -1.54
N THR A 200 17.53 0.49 -1.85
CA THR A 200 18.24 1.32 -0.86
C THR A 200 17.32 1.82 0.24
N LEU A 201 16.10 2.27 -0.10
CA LEU A 201 15.10 2.68 0.89
C LEU A 201 14.71 1.50 1.78
N MET A 202 14.29 0.38 1.18
CA MET A 202 13.73 -0.76 1.93
C MET A 202 14.78 -1.44 2.81
N LYS A 203 16.05 -1.58 2.37
CA LYS A 203 17.08 -2.19 3.22
C LYS A 203 17.28 -1.45 4.54
N TRP A 204 17.34 -0.10 4.49
CA TRP A 204 17.51 0.70 5.70
C TRP A 204 16.24 0.74 6.54
N MET A 205 15.09 0.93 5.90
CA MET A 205 13.81 1.03 6.60
C MET A 205 13.43 -0.28 7.29
N PHE A 206 13.60 -1.43 6.64
CA PHE A 206 13.35 -2.74 7.29
C PHE A 206 14.39 -3.06 8.35
N LEU A 207 15.64 -2.65 8.19
CA LEU A 207 16.66 -2.81 9.23
C LEU A 207 16.27 -2.04 10.50
N TYR A 208 15.90 -0.76 10.37
CA TYR A 208 15.44 0.04 11.50
C TYR A 208 14.17 -0.52 12.14
N ALA A 209 13.21 -0.94 11.31
CA ALA A 209 11.99 -1.56 11.81
C ALA A 209 12.30 -2.86 12.57
N ALA A 210 13.21 -3.71 12.06
CA ALA A 210 13.62 -4.95 12.73
C ALA A 210 14.29 -4.66 14.07
N ILE A 211 15.20 -3.67 14.12
CA ILE A 211 15.86 -3.25 15.38
C ILE A 211 14.83 -2.77 16.39
N CYS A 212 13.85 -1.97 15.98
CA CYS A 212 12.76 -1.50 16.86
C CYS A 212 11.79 -2.62 17.25
N ALA A 213 11.59 -3.61 16.38
CA ALA A 213 10.68 -4.73 16.65
C ALA A 213 11.27 -5.72 17.67
N ILE A 214 12.59 -5.91 17.74
CA ILE A 214 13.21 -6.85 18.67
C ILE A 214 12.78 -6.63 20.13
N PRO A 215 12.91 -5.43 20.72
CA PRO A 215 12.51 -5.22 22.13
C PRO A 215 11.00 -5.30 22.33
N LEU A 216 10.19 -5.02 21.31
CA LEU A 216 8.73 -5.00 21.40
C LEU A 216 8.11 -6.38 21.14
N CYS A 217 8.71 -7.19 20.27
CA CYS A 217 8.13 -8.42 19.74
C CYS A 217 9.00 -9.65 20.05
N GLY A 218 10.22 -9.47 20.57
CA GLY A 218 11.17 -10.57 20.78
C GLY A 218 10.70 -11.57 21.81
N GLY A 219 10.02 -11.13 22.87
CA GLY A 219 9.43 -12.01 23.86
C GLY A 219 8.39 -12.98 23.28
N ASP A 220 7.49 -12.46 22.45
CA ASP A 220 6.47 -13.25 21.77
C ASP A 220 7.11 -14.28 20.81
N ALA A 221 8.12 -13.85 20.06
CA ALA A 221 8.82 -14.75 19.16
C ALA A 221 9.58 -15.84 19.93
N ALA A 222 10.21 -15.51 21.06
CA ALA A 222 10.92 -16.48 21.89
C ALA A 222 9.97 -17.49 22.58
N ALA A 223 8.72 -17.10 22.80
CA ALA A 223 7.70 -17.95 23.42
C ALA A 223 7.07 -18.98 22.44
N ILE A 224 7.39 -18.92 21.15
CA ILE A 224 6.85 -19.87 20.16
C ILE A 224 7.47 -21.26 20.37
N ASP A 225 6.62 -22.26 20.40
CA ASP A 225 7.04 -23.66 20.30
C ASP A 225 7.31 -24.04 18.84
N TYR A 226 8.54 -23.80 18.41
CA TYR A 226 8.97 -24.03 17.03
C TYR A 226 8.92 -25.50 16.59
N ALA A 227 9.00 -26.43 17.54
CA ALA A 227 8.98 -27.87 17.25
C ALA A 227 7.59 -28.36 16.82
N HIS A 228 6.55 -27.70 17.29
CA HIS A 228 5.15 -28.06 17.01
C HIS A 228 4.50 -27.20 15.92
N LEU A 229 5.24 -26.27 15.30
CA LEU A 229 4.72 -25.51 14.15
C LEU A 229 4.56 -26.43 12.95
N SER A 230 3.33 -26.49 12.42
CA SER A 230 3.06 -27.26 11.21
C SER A 230 3.78 -26.70 9.98
N PRO A 231 4.11 -27.52 8.97
CA PRO A 231 4.69 -27.05 7.71
C PRO A 231 3.81 -25.99 7.01
N ALA A 232 2.48 -26.07 7.17
CA ALA A 232 1.55 -25.10 6.62
C ALA A 232 1.70 -23.71 7.28
N LEU A 233 1.90 -23.66 8.60
CA LEU A 233 2.16 -22.40 9.32
C LEU A 233 3.49 -21.79 8.89
N TRP A 234 4.55 -22.59 8.78
CA TRP A 234 5.83 -22.12 8.23
C TRP A 234 5.68 -21.60 6.80
N GLY A 235 4.91 -22.29 5.94
CA GLY A 235 4.60 -21.83 4.59
C GLY A 235 3.88 -20.47 4.60
N GLY A 236 2.94 -20.27 5.51
CA GLY A 236 2.26 -18.99 5.71
C GLY A 236 3.20 -17.86 6.14
N VAL A 237 4.05 -18.10 7.14
CA VAL A 237 5.05 -17.13 7.59
C VAL A 237 6.03 -16.77 6.46
N LEU A 238 6.56 -17.77 5.75
CA LEU A 238 7.47 -17.55 4.61
C LEU A 238 6.79 -16.79 3.49
N TYR A 239 5.49 -17.08 3.20
CA TYR A 239 4.72 -16.32 2.23
C TYR A 239 4.64 -14.84 2.61
N VAL A 240 4.32 -14.54 3.86
CA VAL A 240 4.21 -13.15 4.37
C VAL A 240 5.56 -12.43 4.23
N VAL A 241 6.67 -13.08 4.54
CA VAL A 241 8.01 -12.49 4.47
C VAL A 241 8.47 -12.32 3.02
N CYS A 242 8.46 -13.41 2.24
CA CYS A 242 9.06 -13.43 0.91
C CYS A 242 8.13 -12.80 -0.14
N CYS A 243 6.90 -13.33 -0.26
CA CYS A 243 5.98 -12.91 -1.33
C CYS A 243 5.34 -11.55 -1.01
N ALA A 244 4.65 -11.47 0.13
CA ALA A 244 3.88 -10.30 0.47
C ALA A 244 4.73 -9.10 0.93
N THR A 245 5.99 -9.32 1.33
CA THR A 245 6.84 -8.20 1.72
C THR A 245 7.98 -8.02 0.71
N PHE A 246 8.92 -8.92 0.61
CA PHE A 246 10.11 -8.70 -0.20
C PHE A 246 9.80 -8.53 -1.70
N PHE A 247 9.17 -9.53 -2.34
CA PHE A 247 8.89 -9.46 -3.78
C PHE A 247 7.90 -8.35 -4.14
N SER A 248 6.84 -8.15 -3.34
CA SER A 248 5.87 -7.09 -3.62
C SER A 248 6.52 -5.70 -3.60
N TYR A 249 7.37 -5.42 -2.60
CA TYR A 249 8.07 -4.13 -2.52
C TYR A 249 9.16 -3.95 -3.60
N LEU A 250 9.66 -5.03 -4.21
CA LEU A 250 10.53 -4.95 -5.39
C LEU A 250 9.74 -4.69 -6.68
N LEU A 251 8.56 -5.30 -6.83
CA LEU A 251 7.78 -5.25 -8.07
C LEU A 251 7.00 -3.94 -8.24
N ILE A 252 6.50 -3.34 -7.15
CA ILE A 252 5.74 -2.08 -7.22
C ILE A 252 6.51 -0.97 -7.96
N PRO A 253 7.78 -0.67 -7.63
CA PRO A 253 8.54 0.36 -8.34
C PRO A 253 8.78 0.05 -9.81
N VAL A 254 8.87 -1.24 -10.18
CA VAL A 254 8.95 -1.65 -11.59
C VAL A 254 7.68 -1.23 -12.33
N GLY A 255 6.52 -1.49 -11.74
CA GLY A 255 5.25 -1.04 -12.30
C GLY A 255 5.15 0.48 -12.40
N GLN A 256 5.57 1.19 -11.35
CA GLN A 256 5.56 2.66 -11.31
C GLN A 256 6.48 3.30 -12.35
N LYS A 257 7.58 2.62 -12.71
CA LYS A 257 8.51 3.10 -13.74
C LYS A 257 7.92 3.09 -15.14
N TYR A 258 7.12 2.08 -15.45
CA TYR A 258 6.64 1.84 -16.82
C TYR A 258 5.19 2.27 -17.04
N LEU A 259 4.39 2.46 -15.98
CA LEU A 259 2.97 2.76 -16.10
C LEU A 259 2.63 4.14 -15.52
N ARG A 260 1.56 4.72 -16.06
CA ARG A 260 1.03 6.00 -15.54
C ARG A 260 0.51 5.84 -14.12
N PRO A 261 0.66 6.85 -13.24
CA PRO A 261 0.20 6.78 -11.85
C PRO A 261 -1.27 6.38 -11.68
N THR A 262 -2.14 6.80 -12.60
CA THR A 262 -3.56 6.40 -12.63
C THR A 262 -3.74 4.89 -12.81
N VAL A 263 -2.95 4.26 -13.69
CA VAL A 263 -3.00 2.81 -13.93
C VAL A 263 -2.47 2.07 -12.71
N VAL A 264 -1.37 2.54 -12.11
CA VAL A 264 -0.82 1.99 -10.87
C VAL A 264 -1.88 2.03 -9.75
N GLY A 265 -2.58 3.16 -9.59
CA GLY A 265 -3.66 3.32 -8.64
C GLY A 265 -4.83 2.34 -8.86
N MET A 266 -5.13 1.98 -10.12
CA MET A 266 -6.19 1.01 -10.41
C MET A 266 -5.86 -0.40 -9.89
N TYR A 267 -4.59 -0.80 -9.91
CA TYR A 267 -4.17 -2.10 -9.39
C TYR A 267 -4.37 -2.24 -7.87
N THR A 268 -4.37 -1.14 -7.12
CA THR A 268 -4.61 -1.19 -5.66
C THR A 268 -6.01 -1.69 -5.30
N TYR A 269 -7.00 -1.55 -6.21
CA TYR A 269 -8.35 -2.08 -6.00
C TYR A 269 -8.45 -3.59 -6.15
N LEU A 270 -7.48 -4.20 -6.84
CA LEU A 270 -7.45 -5.65 -6.99
C LEU A 270 -7.13 -6.36 -5.67
N GLN A 271 -6.38 -5.71 -4.79
CA GLN A 271 -5.98 -6.27 -3.49
C GLN A 271 -7.17 -6.63 -2.59
N PRO A 272 -8.12 -5.71 -2.25
CA PRO A 272 -9.28 -6.07 -1.42
C PRO A 272 -10.22 -7.06 -2.12
N PHE A 273 -10.31 -7.03 -3.45
CA PHE A 273 -11.09 -8.00 -4.20
C PHE A 273 -10.53 -9.42 -4.04
N ILE A 274 -9.23 -9.61 -4.28
CA ILE A 274 -8.56 -10.91 -4.10
C ILE A 274 -8.66 -11.37 -2.64
N ALA A 275 -8.37 -10.47 -1.69
CA ALA A 275 -8.44 -10.79 -0.27
C ALA A 275 -9.84 -11.29 0.15
N SER A 276 -10.90 -10.63 -0.35
CA SER A 276 -12.29 -11.00 -0.07
C SER A 276 -12.64 -12.35 -0.67
N VAL A 277 -12.32 -12.59 -1.94
CA VAL A 277 -12.59 -13.87 -2.61
C VAL A 277 -11.90 -15.02 -1.89
N VAL A 278 -10.59 -14.86 -1.60
CA VAL A 278 -9.80 -15.90 -0.93
C VAL A 278 -10.28 -16.12 0.51
N ALA A 279 -10.63 -15.06 1.24
CA ALA A 279 -11.14 -15.18 2.61
C ALA A 279 -12.46 -15.95 2.67
N VAL A 280 -13.37 -15.70 1.73
CA VAL A 280 -14.65 -16.42 1.64
C VAL A 280 -14.41 -17.89 1.25
N LEU A 281 -13.58 -18.17 0.26
CA LEU A 281 -13.25 -19.53 -0.18
C LEU A 281 -12.54 -20.34 0.91
N ALA A 282 -11.71 -19.68 1.72
CA ALA A 282 -11.02 -20.30 2.86
C ALA A 282 -11.91 -20.42 4.12
N GLY A 283 -13.17 -19.97 4.09
CA GLY A 283 -14.08 -20.00 5.24
C GLY A 283 -13.65 -19.08 6.40
N LEU A 284 -12.75 -18.13 6.14
CA LEU A 284 -12.25 -17.19 7.14
C LEU A 284 -13.18 -15.99 7.35
N ASP A 285 -14.08 -15.74 6.38
CA ASP A 285 -15.02 -14.63 6.41
C ASP A 285 -16.30 -14.96 5.63
N ARG A 286 -17.36 -14.15 5.84
CA ARG A 286 -18.58 -14.17 5.07
C ARG A 286 -18.80 -12.83 4.39
N PHE A 287 -19.15 -12.89 3.11
CA PHE A 287 -19.47 -11.68 2.36
C PHE A 287 -20.86 -11.19 2.77
N GLY A 288 -20.89 -10.09 3.53
CA GLY A 288 -22.13 -9.41 3.89
C GLY A 288 -22.46 -8.27 2.92
N PHE A 289 -23.74 -7.97 2.74
CA PHE A 289 -24.19 -6.87 1.86
C PHE A 289 -23.58 -5.51 2.26
N ALA A 290 -23.52 -5.22 3.56
CA ALA A 290 -22.92 -3.99 4.09
C ALA A 290 -21.42 -3.88 3.77
N LYS A 291 -20.66 -5.00 3.90
CA LYS A 291 -19.23 -5.07 3.53
C LYS A 291 -19.05 -4.81 2.03
N GLY A 292 -19.92 -5.36 1.20
CA GLY A 292 -19.92 -5.11 -0.25
C GLY A 292 -20.14 -3.65 -0.60
N ILE A 293 -21.14 -3.00 -0.01
CA ILE A 293 -21.37 -1.55 -0.19
C ILE A 293 -20.20 -0.74 0.31
N ALA A 294 -19.67 -1.02 1.49
CA ALA A 294 -18.51 -0.33 2.07
C ALA A 294 -17.28 -0.43 1.15
N ALA A 295 -16.99 -1.61 0.62
CA ALA A 295 -15.90 -1.83 -0.32
C ALA A 295 -16.06 -1.00 -1.60
N VAL A 296 -17.26 -1.01 -2.20
CA VAL A 296 -17.58 -0.22 -3.40
C VAL A 296 -17.43 1.27 -3.11
N MET A 297 -17.94 1.77 -1.98
CA MET A 297 -17.84 3.19 -1.61
C MET A 297 -16.39 3.62 -1.39
N VAL A 298 -15.57 2.82 -0.68
CA VAL A 298 -14.15 3.13 -0.49
C VAL A 298 -13.41 3.13 -1.82
N CYS A 299 -13.59 2.10 -2.66
CA CYS A 299 -12.97 2.03 -3.98
C CYS A 299 -13.38 3.19 -4.89
N LEU A 300 -14.67 3.56 -4.91
CA LEU A 300 -15.19 4.69 -5.67
C LEU A 300 -14.63 6.03 -5.16
N GLY A 301 -14.57 6.21 -3.84
CA GLY A 301 -13.96 7.38 -3.22
C GLY A 301 -12.50 7.55 -3.60
N VAL A 302 -11.70 6.48 -3.50
CA VAL A 302 -10.30 6.47 -3.91
C VAL A 302 -10.14 6.72 -5.42
N TYR A 303 -11.00 6.14 -6.25
CA TYR A 303 -11.01 6.37 -7.70
C TYR A 303 -11.23 7.85 -8.04
N ILE A 304 -12.25 8.48 -7.42
CA ILE A 304 -12.55 9.91 -7.62
C ILE A 304 -11.37 10.78 -7.16
N VAL A 305 -10.77 10.48 -6.00
CA VAL A 305 -9.59 11.19 -5.49
C VAL A 305 -8.42 11.08 -6.47
N ASN A 306 -8.13 9.89 -6.98
CA ASN A 306 -7.01 9.65 -7.91
C ASN A 306 -7.19 10.35 -9.26
N GLN A 307 -8.42 10.61 -9.69
CA GLN A 307 -8.70 11.39 -10.91
C GLN A 307 -8.56 12.90 -10.71
N SER A 308 -8.34 13.37 -9.50
CA SER A 308 -8.20 14.80 -9.23
C SER A 308 -6.80 15.31 -9.58
N LYS A 309 -6.73 16.54 -10.11
CA LYS A 309 -5.48 17.16 -10.51
C LYS A 309 -4.59 17.49 -9.29
N SER A 310 -3.29 17.24 -9.41
CA SER A 310 -2.30 17.68 -8.44
C SER A 310 -2.06 19.20 -8.54
N ARG A 311 -1.43 19.79 -7.51
CA ARG A 311 -1.04 21.21 -7.52
C ARG A 311 -0.19 21.55 -8.75
N ALA A 312 0.81 20.73 -9.06
CA ALA A 312 1.68 20.92 -10.22
C ALA A 312 0.90 20.95 -11.55
N GLN A 313 -0.12 20.10 -11.71
CA GLN A 313 -0.98 20.09 -12.90
C GLN A 313 -1.88 21.35 -12.97
N LEU A 314 -2.42 21.79 -11.84
CA LEU A 314 -3.25 23.00 -11.77
C LEU A 314 -2.40 24.26 -12.04
N ASP A 315 -1.19 24.33 -11.51
CA ASP A 315 -0.28 25.46 -11.74
C ASP A 315 0.21 25.48 -13.20
N ALA A 316 0.51 24.31 -13.79
CA ALA A 316 0.84 24.22 -15.22
C ALA A 316 -0.33 24.66 -16.12
N GLU A 317 -1.56 24.26 -15.80
CA GLU A 317 -2.74 24.72 -16.55
C GLU A 317 -2.98 26.24 -16.40
N ARG A 318 -2.76 26.79 -15.21
CA ARG A 318 -2.86 28.25 -14.98
C ARG A 318 -1.82 29.00 -15.79
N ALA A 319 -0.58 28.52 -15.78
CA ALA A 319 0.50 29.10 -16.58
C ALA A 319 0.19 29.04 -18.08
N ALA A 320 -0.28 27.89 -18.58
CA ALA A 320 -0.67 27.72 -19.98
C ALA A 320 -1.84 28.64 -20.37
N ARG A 321 -2.85 28.81 -19.52
CA ARG A 321 -3.95 29.75 -19.75
C ARG A 321 -3.50 31.20 -19.76
N GLN A 322 -2.58 31.61 -18.87
CA GLN A 322 -2.01 32.96 -18.85
C GLN A 322 -1.20 33.25 -20.11
N GLN A 323 -0.38 32.29 -20.58
CA GLN A 323 0.35 32.42 -21.83
C GLN A 323 -0.57 32.53 -23.04
N ALA A 324 -1.62 31.71 -23.11
CA ALA A 324 -2.62 31.81 -24.18
C ALA A 324 -3.37 33.13 -24.18
N ALA A 325 -3.78 33.65 -23.01
CA ALA A 325 -4.42 34.95 -22.87
C ALA A 325 -3.51 36.12 -23.29
N SER A 326 -2.22 36.06 -22.92
CA SER A 326 -1.21 37.02 -23.31
C SER A 326 -0.95 37.00 -24.82
N ALA A 327 -0.87 35.83 -25.44
CA ALA A 327 -0.71 35.67 -26.88
C ALA A 327 -1.93 36.19 -27.66
N ALA A 328 -3.16 36.02 -27.14
CA ALA A 328 -4.38 36.54 -27.74
C ALA A 328 -4.47 38.09 -27.68
N GLN A 329 -3.86 38.72 -26.66
CA GLN A 329 -3.79 40.18 -26.55
C GLN A 329 -2.73 40.82 -27.42
N THR A 330 -1.68 40.07 -27.78
CA THR A 330 -0.57 40.54 -28.62
C THR A 330 -0.78 40.27 -30.12
N SER A 331 -1.82 39.56 -30.52
CA SER A 331 -2.21 39.41 -31.94
C SER A 331 -2.83 40.67 -32.47
N PRO A 332 -2.26 41.36 -33.49
CA PRO A 332 -2.84 42.55 -34.05
C PRO A 332 -4.22 42.20 -34.65
N ARG A 333 -5.23 42.98 -34.31
CA ARG A 333 -6.52 42.95 -35.05
C ARG A 333 -6.24 43.38 -36.49
N ALA A 334 -6.27 42.42 -37.39
CA ALA A 334 -6.28 42.68 -38.83
C ALA A 334 -7.65 43.19 -39.28
#